data_b78cdc1616fc41e11bd26b47d35ebe75
#
_entry.id   b78cdc1616fc41e11bd26b47d35ebe75
#
_cell.length_a   1.000
_cell.length_b   1.000
_cell.length_c   1.000
_cell.angle_alpha   90.00
_cell.angle_beta   90.00
_cell.angle_gamma   90.00
#
_symmetry.space_group_name_H-M   'P 1'
#
loop_
_entity.id
_entity.type
_entity.pdbx_description
1 polymer ?
#
loop_
_entity_poly.entity_id
_entity_poly.type
_entity_poly.pdbx_seq_one_letter_code
_entity_poly.pdbx_strand_id
1 'polypeptide(L)'
;MPTVTKTFNYTGTLQQATIPPGTASIDVYLWGGAGGGGSSDAGGPGGTGAAGHHVKKTSLAITSAQINTTIDVAVGGGGAGGSSGGGAPGGPNGKSKTGFSGGRGGNAGPRPYSGSGGGGGGATTVHIDGTEIATAGGGGGGAGAGAGSNGTAGINTNSATSNSPGTLGENGKDHSGDGGGGGAGGGGKDGGTSGNGGSGDQGGTGGRSGSNL
;
A
#
# COMPACT_ATOMS: atom_id res chain seq x y z
N MET A 1 -30.93 -5.89 -18.89
CA MET A 1 -31.15 -5.17 -17.62
C MET A 1 -30.21 -3.97 -17.60
N PRO A 2 -30.61 -2.83 -17.05
CA PRO A 2 -29.69 -1.69 -16.97
C PRO A 2 -28.53 -2.02 -16.06
N THR A 3 -27.31 -1.61 -16.45
CA THR A 3 -26.12 -1.70 -15.63
C THR A 3 -26.00 -0.44 -14.76
N VAL A 4 -25.80 -0.61 -13.46
CA VAL A 4 -25.53 0.49 -12.52
C VAL A 4 -24.07 0.43 -12.11
N THR A 5 -23.34 1.53 -12.25
CA THR A 5 -21.95 1.65 -11.81
C THR A 5 -21.88 2.51 -10.56
N LYS A 6 -21.14 2.07 -9.55
CA LYS A 6 -20.85 2.83 -8.33
C LYS A 6 -19.35 2.90 -8.11
N THR A 7 -18.81 4.09 -7.89
CA THR A 7 -17.40 4.34 -7.63
C THR A 7 -17.19 4.75 -6.18
N PHE A 8 -16.17 4.16 -5.54
CA PHE A 8 -15.77 4.45 -4.18
C PHE A 8 -14.35 5.01 -4.17
N ASN A 9 -14.19 6.20 -3.63
CA ASN A 9 -12.88 6.83 -3.45
C ASN A 9 -12.39 6.66 -2.02
N TYR A 10 -11.09 6.85 -1.79
CA TYR A 10 -10.54 6.83 -0.44
C TYR A 10 -11.14 7.92 0.45
N THR A 11 -11.71 7.52 1.57
CA THR A 11 -12.31 8.42 2.59
C THR A 11 -11.72 8.20 3.98
N GLY A 12 -10.88 7.17 4.15
CA GLY A 12 -10.39 6.72 5.46
C GLY A 12 -11.43 5.97 6.29
N THR A 13 -12.64 5.75 5.76
CA THR A 13 -13.74 5.03 6.43
C THR A 13 -14.26 3.88 5.57
N LEU A 14 -14.94 2.93 6.21
CA LEU A 14 -15.70 1.91 5.50
C LEU A 14 -16.87 2.56 4.77
N GLN A 15 -17.06 2.20 3.52
CA GLN A 15 -18.16 2.66 2.67
C GLN A 15 -19.06 1.48 2.34
N GLN A 16 -20.34 1.76 2.10
CA GLN A 16 -21.33 0.70 1.90
C GLN A 16 -22.20 0.95 0.67
N ALA A 17 -22.65 -0.15 0.07
CA ALA A 17 -23.70 -0.18 -0.93
C ALA A 17 -24.62 -1.37 -0.65
N THR A 18 -25.85 -1.30 -1.12
CA THR A 18 -26.81 -2.41 -1.05
C THR A 18 -26.94 -3.04 -2.43
N ILE A 19 -27.04 -4.36 -2.48
CA ILE A 19 -27.31 -5.11 -3.73
C ILE A 19 -28.79 -4.95 -4.08
N PRO A 20 -29.13 -4.29 -5.21
CA PRO A 20 -30.53 -4.06 -5.58
C PRO A 20 -31.25 -5.36 -5.96
N PRO A 21 -32.58 -5.40 -5.79
CA PRO A 21 -33.41 -6.47 -6.36
C PRO A 21 -33.21 -6.64 -7.85
N GLY A 22 -33.17 -7.89 -8.31
CA GLY A 22 -32.98 -8.23 -9.73
C GLY A 22 -31.51 -8.20 -10.20
N THR A 23 -30.55 -7.97 -9.31
CA THR A 23 -29.12 -8.10 -9.65
C THR A 23 -28.78 -9.57 -9.88
N ALA A 24 -28.32 -9.91 -11.08
CA ALA A 24 -27.90 -11.27 -11.44
C ALA A 24 -26.40 -11.49 -11.17
N SER A 25 -25.58 -10.46 -11.40
CA SER A 25 -24.14 -10.51 -11.20
C SER A 25 -23.57 -9.11 -10.95
N ILE A 26 -22.37 -9.07 -10.38
CA ILE A 26 -21.59 -7.83 -10.22
C ILE A 26 -20.20 -8.01 -10.82
N ASP A 27 -19.65 -6.90 -11.31
CA ASP A 27 -18.24 -6.76 -11.66
C ASP A 27 -17.56 -5.87 -10.64
N VAL A 28 -16.38 -6.27 -10.21
CA VAL A 28 -15.59 -5.55 -9.20
C VAL A 28 -14.22 -5.21 -9.77
N TYR A 29 -13.85 -3.94 -9.69
CA TYR A 29 -12.55 -3.41 -10.09
C TYR A 29 -11.94 -2.69 -8.89
N LEU A 30 -10.80 -3.14 -8.42
CA LEU A 30 -10.12 -2.62 -7.23
C LEU A 30 -8.73 -2.12 -7.58
N TRP A 31 -8.33 -1.02 -6.97
CA TRP A 31 -6.96 -0.52 -6.96
C TRP A 31 -6.51 -0.35 -5.52
N GLY A 32 -5.39 -0.94 -5.16
CA GLY A 32 -4.73 -0.67 -3.89
C GLY A 32 -4.11 0.73 -3.87
N GLY A 33 -3.86 1.28 -2.70
CA GLY A 33 -3.15 2.53 -2.52
C GLY A 33 -1.70 2.43 -3.00
N ALA A 34 -1.16 3.46 -3.63
CA ALA A 34 0.25 3.52 -4.01
C ALA A 34 1.15 3.71 -2.77
N GLY A 35 2.39 3.24 -2.83
CA GLY A 35 3.41 3.61 -1.84
C GLY A 35 3.90 5.04 -2.06
N GLY A 36 4.37 5.67 -0.98
CA GLY A 36 5.03 6.96 -1.02
C GLY A 36 6.47 6.87 -1.52
N GLY A 37 6.98 7.90 -2.15
CA GLY A 37 8.40 8.00 -2.53
C GLY A 37 9.30 8.24 -1.31
N GLY A 38 10.56 7.79 -1.37
CA GLY A 38 11.59 8.21 -0.44
C GLY A 38 12.03 9.65 -0.72
N SER A 39 12.61 10.31 0.27
CA SER A 39 13.10 11.67 0.07
C SER A 39 14.46 11.72 -0.62
N SER A 40 14.67 12.79 -1.36
CA SER A 40 15.98 13.15 -1.91
C SER A 40 16.89 13.69 -0.81
N ASP A 41 18.18 13.70 -1.12
CA ASP A 41 19.26 14.28 -0.35
C ASP A 41 20.25 14.97 -1.29
N ALA A 42 21.26 15.66 -0.73
CA ALA A 42 22.32 16.31 -1.50
C ALA A 42 23.09 15.35 -2.41
N GLY A 43 23.11 14.06 -2.11
CA GLY A 43 23.77 13.01 -2.90
C GLY A 43 22.94 12.41 -4.03
N GLY A 44 21.61 12.66 -4.08
CA GLY A 44 20.76 12.12 -5.13
C GLY A 44 19.26 12.02 -4.80
N PRO A 45 18.46 11.54 -5.75
CA PRO A 45 17.03 11.36 -5.57
C PRO A 45 16.71 10.16 -4.68
N GLY A 46 15.66 10.28 -3.91
CA GLY A 46 15.00 9.13 -3.29
C GLY A 46 14.31 8.24 -4.32
N GLY A 47 14.04 7.00 -3.94
CA GLY A 47 13.31 6.03 -4.76
C GLY A 47 11.83 6.38 -4.86
N THR A 48 11.21 6.06 -5.99
CA THR A 48 9.75 6.19 -6.18
C THR A 48 9.01 5.10 -5.42
N GLY A 49 7.81 5.39 -4.93
CA GLY A 49 6.91 4.36 -4.42
C GLY A 49 6.32 3.51 -5.56
N ALA A 50 5.96 2.28 -5.26
CA ALA A 50 5.28 1.40 -6.19
C ALA A 50 3.78 1.72 -6.29
N ALA A 51 3.17 1.51 -7.47
CA ALA A 51 1.72 1.52 -7.60
C ALA A 51 1.09 0.39 -6.77
N GLY A 52 -0.13 0.59 -6.31
CA GLY A 52 -0.94 -0.49 -5.77
C GLY A 52 -1.37 -1.47 -6.87
N HIS A 53 -1.76 -2.65 -6.47
CA HIS A 53 -2.26 -3.68 -7.38
C HIS A 53 -3.63 -3.30 -7.94
N HIS A 54 -3.93 -3.85 -9.13
CA HIS A 54 -5.26 -3.82 -9.72
C HIS A 54 -5.82 -5.24 -9.72
N VAL A 55 -7.03 -5.39 -9.17
CA VAL A 55 -7.79 -6.65 -9.19
C VAL A 55 -9.09 -6.45 -9.92
N LYS A 56 -9.41 -7.38 -10.83
CA LYS A 56 -10.66 -7.42 -11.57
C LYS A 56 -11.33 -8.77 -11.35
N LYS A 57 -12.56 -8.74 -10.85
CA LYS A 57 -13.45 -9.91 -10.77
C LYS A 57 -14.72 -9.58 -11.55
N THR A 58 -15.09 -10.42 -12.51
CA THR A 58 -16.26 -10.18 -13.38
C THR A 58 -17.26 -11.32 -13.25
N SER A 59 -18.52 -10.98 -13.52
CA SER A 59 -19.63 -11.93 -13.54
C SER A 59 -19.77 -12.74 -12.24
N LEU A 60 -19.49 -12.11 -11.11
CA LEU A 60 -19.73 -12.70 -9.79
C LEU A 60 -21.24 -12.88 -9.63
N ALA A 61 -21.70 -14.12 -9.66
CA ALA A 61 -23.13 -14.42 -9.54
C ALA A 61 -23.66 -13.99 -8.17
N ILE A 62 -24.82 -13.35 -8.16
CA ILE A 62 -25.52 -12.94 -6.94
C ILE A 62 -26.67 -13.91 -6.69
N THR A 63 -26.68 -14.49 -5.51
CA THR A 63 -27.74 -15.38 -5.07
C THR A 63 -28.95 -14.57 -4.55
N SER A 64 -30.12 -15.20 -4.51
CA SER A 64 -31.31 -14.55 -3.94
C SER A 64 -31.13 -14.15 -2.47
N ALA A 65 -30.34 -14.88 -1.71
CA ALA A 65 -30.01 -14.56 -0.31
C ALA A 65 -29.14 -13.30 -0.17
N GLN A 66 -28.37 -12.95 -1.19
CA GLN A 66 -27.52 -11.74 -1.19
C GLN A 66 -28.25 -10.47 -1.67
N ILE A 67 -29.45 -10.59 -2.21
CA ILE A 67 -30.28 -9.42 -2.56
C ILE A 67 -30.63 -8.64 -1.30
N ASN A 68 -30.52 -7.32 -1.34
CA ASN A 68 -30.67 -6.38 -0.22
C ASN A 68 -29.61 -6.53 0.88
N THR A 69 -28.59 -7.38 0.72
CA THR A 69 -27.44 -7.37 1.64
C THR A 69 -26.46 -6.25 1.33
N THR A 70 -25.53 -6.03 2.24
CA THR A 70 -24.56 -4.94 2.15
C THR A 70 -23.29 -5.39 1.43
N ILE A 71 -22.82 -4.56 0.52
CA ILE A 71 -21.45 -4.59 0.01
C ILE A 71 -20.63 -3.60 0.85
N ASP A 72 -19.64 -4.10 1.56
CA ASP A 72 -18.70 -3.29 2.33
C ASP A 72 -17.44 -3.04 1.49
N VAL A 73 -17.04 -1.77 1.36
CA VAL A 73 -15.88 -1.36 0.57
C VAL A 73 -14.93 -0.54 1.44
N ALA A 74 -13.71 -1.06 1.63
CA ALA A 74 -12.64 -0.32 2.29
C ALA A 74 -11.57 0.02 1.25
N VAL A 75 -11.53 1.29 0.84
CA VAL A 75 -10.55 1.78 -0.12
C VAL A 75 -9.24 2.09 0.61
N GLY A 76 -8.13 1.55 0.11
CA GLY A 76 -6.79 1.76 0.63
C GLY A 76 -6.24 3.14 0.28
N GLY A 77 -5.69 3.83 1.28
CA GLY A 77 -5.00 5.10 1.09
C GLY A 77 -3.58 4.91 0.57
N GLY A 78 -3.04 5.91 -0.10
CA GLY A 78 -1.63 5.97 -0.46
C GLY A 78 -0.73 6.16 0.76
N GLY A 79 0.49 5.61 0.72
CA GLY A 79 1.56 5.92 1.66
C GLY A 79 2.10 7.33 1.39
N ALA A 80 2.51 8.03 2.44
CA ALA A 80 3.13 9.34 2.28
C ALA A 80 4.62 9.24 1.96
N GLY A 81 5.15 10.28 1.33
CA GLY A 81 6.58 10.41 1.06
C GLY A 81 7.43 10.55 2.33
N GLY A 82 8.69 10.19 2.22
CA GLY A 82 9.69 10.44 3.25
C GLY A 82 10.06 11.93 3.33
N SER A 83 10.77 12.30 4.38
CA SER A 83 11.27 13.65 4.61
C SER A 83 12.80 13.68 4.57
N SER A 84 13.40 14.81 4.18
CA SER A 84 14.84 15.02 4.14
C SER A 84 15.36 15.60 5.46
N GLY A 85 16.64 15.36 5.74
CA GLY A 85 17.35 15.87 6.90
C GLY A 85 17.64 14.81 7.94
N GLY A 86 18.69 15.03 8.71
CA GLY A 86 19.15 14.09 9.73
C GLY A 86 18.08 13.72 10.76
N GLY A 87 17.86 12.45 10.94
CA GLY A 87 16.82 11.91 11.81
C GLY A 87 15.39 12.15 11.35
N ALA A 88 15.16 12.57 10.09
CA ALA A 88 13.82 12.80 9.56
C ALA A 88 12.99 11.53 9.62
N PRO A 89 11.72 11.60 10.04
CA PRO A 89 10.84 10.45 10.16
C PRO A 89 10.48 9.91 8.78
N GLY A 90 10.34 8.59 8.70
CA GLY A 90 9.83 7.93 7.52
C GLY A 90 8.37 8.33 7.21
N GLY A 91 7.99 8.25 5.95
CA GLY A 91 6.65 8.58 5.49
C GLY A 91 5.58 7.72 6.18
N PRO A 92 4.46 8.32 6.59
CA PRO A 92 3.32 7.60 7.15
C PRO A 92 2.76 6.56 6.19
N ASN A 93 2.21 5.52 6.75
CA ASN A 93 1.57 4.44 6.00
C ASN A 93 0.23 4.85 5.40
N GLY A 94 -0.10 4.28 4.24
CA GLY A 94 -1.45 4.28 3.69
C GLY A 94 -2.36 3.38 4.53
N LYS A 95 -3.47 3.94 4.99
CA LYS A 95 -4.41 3.24 5.88
C LYS A 95 -5.45 2.45 5.10
N SER A 96 -5.92 1.35 5.68
CA SER A 96 -7.13 0.64 5.27
C SER A 96 -7.97 0.31 6.49
N LYS A 97 -9.31 0.42 6.37
CA LYS A 97 -10.24 0.14 7.48
C LYS A 97 -10.36 -1.33 7.82
N THR A 98 -10.00 -2.23 6.91
CA THR A 98 -10.02 -3.69 7.16
C THR A 98 -8.72 -4.23 7.76
N GLY A 99 -7.81 -3.35 8.22
CA GLY A 99 -6.57 -3.76 8.86
C GLY A 99 -5.39 -3.99 7.90
N PHE A 100 -5.60 -3.90 6.59
CA PHE A 100 -4.56 -4.12 5.57
C PHE A 100 -3.83 -2.83 5.21
N SER A 101 -3.41 -2.09 6.22
CA SER A 101 -2.61 -0.87 6.04
C SER A 101 -1.19 -1.21 5.61
N GLY A 102 -0.55 -0.29 4.88
CA GLY A 102 0.87 -0.38 4.60
C GLY A 102 1.73 -0.19 5.85
N GLY A 103 3.01 -0.45 5.75
CA GLY A 103 3.99 -0.12 6.77
C GLY A 103 4.40 1.35 6.72
N ARG A 104 5.04 1.82 7.78
CA ARG A 104 5.67 3.15 7.84
C ARG A 104 7.07 3.08 7.21
N GLY A 105 7.50 4.13 6.50
CA GLY A 105 8.86 4.25 5.98
C GLY A 105 9.92 4.29 7.10
N GLY A 106 11.14 3.84 6.81
CA GLY A 106 12.27 3.92 7.72
C GLY A 106 12.76 5.36 7.92
N ASN A 107 13.25 5.68 9.10
CA ASN A 107 13.80 6.99 9.42
C ASN A 107 15.13 7.22 8.70
N ALA A 108 15.42 8.47 8.39
CA ALA A 108 16.73 8.90 7.92
C ALA A 108 17.80 8.71 9.00
N GLY A 109 19.06 8.52 8.60
CA GLY A 109 20.19 8.55 9.51
C GLY A 109 20.31 9.91 10.23
N PRO A 110 21.11 10.00 11.31
CA PRO A 110 21.17 11.19 12.18
C PRO A 110 21.88 12.39 11.54
N ARG A 111 22.59 12.19 10.43
CA ARG A 111 23.35 13.27 9.77
C ARG A 111 22.52 14.05 8.75
N PRO A 112 22.89 15.32 8.45
CA PRO A 112 22.05 16.22 7.67
C PRO A 112 21.82 15.80 6.21
N TYR A 113 22.58 14.84 5.70
CA TYR A 113 22.55 14.37 4.32
C TYR A 113 21.91 12.98 4.19
N SER A 114 20.76 12.79 4.83
CA SER A 114 20.06 11.50 4.79
C SER A 114 18.58 11.73 4.48
N GLY A 115 18.05 10.92 3.57
CA GLY A 115 16.63 10.91 3.25
C GLY A 115 15.90 9.77 3.95
N SER A 116 14.67 9.97 4.39
CA SER A 116 13.87 8.89 4.95
C SER A 116 13.08 8.13 3.88
N GLY A 117 12.69 6.89 4.18
CA GLY A 117 11.87 6.06 3.29
C GLY A 117 10.41 6.50 3.24
N GLY A 118 9.74 6.22 2.15
CA GLY A 118 8.30 6.39 1.99
C GLY A 118 7.49 5.28 2.64
N GLY A 119 6.27 5.59 3.04
CA GLY A 119 5.31 4.62 3.58
C GLY A 119 4.72 3.72 2.48
N GLY A 120 4.34 2.51 2.82
CA GLY A 120 3.59 1.62 1.94
C GLY A 120 2.11 2.03 1.83
N GLY A 121 1.48 1.72 0.70
CA GLY A 121 0.06 1.93 0.48
C GLY A 121 -0.81 0.89 1.21
N GLY A 122 -2.05 1.25 1.53
CA GLY A 122 -3.05 0.34 2.08
C GLY A 122 -3.75 -0.48 1.00
N ALA A 123 -4.25 -1.67 1.35
CA ALA A 123 -5.05 -2.48 0.44
C ALA A 123 -6.49 -1.97 0.35
N THR A 124 -7.11 -2.22 -0.82
CA THR A 124 -8.56 -2.03 -1.04
C THR A 124 -9.25 -3.39 -0.97
N THR A 125 -10.32 -3.49 -0.20
CA THR A 125 -11.07 -4.74 -0.01
C THR A 125 -12.56 -4.55 -0.27
N VAL A 126 -13.21 -5.61 -0.76
CA VAL A 126 -14.67 -5.68 -0.93
C VAL A 126 -15.18 -6.95 -0.26
N HIS A 127 -16.22 -6.80 0.55
CA HIS A 127 -16.95 -7.89 1.19
C HIS A 127 -18.42 -7.83 0.79
N ILE A 128 -19.05 -8.97 0.68
CA ILE A 128 -20.50 -9.11 0.54
C ILE A 128 -20.97 -9.96 1.72
N ASP A 129 -21.90 -9.42 2.47
CA ASP A 129 -22.47 -10.07 3.67
C ASP A 129 -21.35 -10.63 4.60
N GLY A 130 -20.34 -9.77 4.87
CA GLY A 130 -19.18 -10.11 5.70
C GLY A 130 -18.15 -11.05 5.06
N THR A 131 -18.43 -11.62 3.87
CA THR A 131 -17.52 -12.50 3.15
C THR A 131 -16.61 -11.68 2.23
N GLU A 132 -15.30 -11.85 2.36
CA GLU A 132 -14.33 -11.19 1.48
C GLU A 132 -14.43 -11.74 0.05
N ILE A 133 -14.61 -10.84 -0.92
CA ILE A 133 -14.77 -11.17 -2.33
C ILE A 133 -13.50 -10.89 -3.11
N ALA A 134 -12.83 -9.78 -2.78
CA ALA A 134 -11.62 -9.37 -3.47
C ALA A 134 -10.79 -8.41 -2.60
N THR A 135 -9.47 -8.50 -2.73
CA THR A 135 -8.49 -7.59 -2.15
C THR A 135 -7.45 -7.22 -3.18
N ALA A 136 -7.22 -5.91 -3.35
CA ALA A 136 -6.12 -5.36 -4.12
C ALA A 136 -5.05 -4.82 -3.18
N GLY A 137 -3.86 -5.38 -3.20
CA GLY A 137 -2.74 -5.02 -2.32
C GLY A 137 -2.22 -3.62 -2.59
N GLY A 138 -1.77 -2.93 -1.55
CA GLY A 138 -1.09 -1.64 -1.65
C GLY A 138 0.34 -1.76 -2.16
N GLY A 139 0.86 -0.69 -2.76
CA GLY A 139 2.22 -0.60 -3.27
C GLY A 139 3.27 -0.42 -2.16
N GLY A 140 4.48 -0.91 -2.36
CA GLY A 140 5.61 -0.68 -1.46
C GLY A 140 6.15 0.75 -1.57
N GLY A 141 6.64 1.30 -0.48
CA GLY A 141 7.30 2.61 -0.43
C GLY A 141 8.70 2.61 -1.06
N GLY A 142 9.11 3.74 -1.59
CA GLY A 142 10.48 3.96 -2.07
C GLY A 142 11.43 4.27 -0.91
N ALA A 143 12.72 4.00 -1.09
CA ALA A 143 13.73 4.28 -0.08
C ALA A 143 14.27 5.71 -0.18
N GLY A 144 14.75 6.26 0.92
CA GLY A 144 15.46 7.53 0.96
C GLY A 144 16.86 7.43 0.37
N ALA A 145 17.38 8.54 -0.14
CA ALA A 145 18.77 8.64 -0.58
C ALA A 145 19.73 8.76 0.61
N GLY A 146 20.96 8.28 0.43
CA GLY A 146 22.10 8.56 1.29
C GLY A 146 23.06 9.54 0.62
N ALA A 147 24.06 10.05 1.38
CA ALA A 147 25.00 11.07 0.91
C ALA A 147 25.80 10.69 -0.35
N GLY A 148 26.00 9.43 -0.63
CA GLY A 148 26.77 8.93 -1.77
C GLY A 148 25.95 8.18 -2.82
N SER A 149 24.66 7.90 -2.61
CA SER A 149 23.87 7.16 -3.59
C SER A 149 22.36 7.36 -3.45
N ASN A 150 21.63 7.08 -4.55
CA ASN A 150 20.20 7.17 -4.65
C ASN A 150 19.49 6.12 -3.81
N GLY A 151 18.29 6.42 -3.33
CA GLY A 151 17.36 5.42 -2.82
C GLY A 151 16.78 4.59 -3.97
N THR A 152 16.46 3.32 -3.71
CA THR A 152 15.81 2.46 -4.71
C THR A 152 14.30 2.54 -4.65
N ALA A 153 13.66 2.29 -5.79
CA ALA A 153 12.20 2.30 -5.92
C ALA A 153 11.54 1.17 -5.12
N GLY A 154 10.31 1.39 -4.69
CA GLY A 154 9.42 0.34 -4.23
C GLY A 154 9.14 -0.68 -5.35
N ILE A 155 8.88 -1.92 -4.98
CA ILE A 155 8.67 -3.04 -5.90
C ILE A 155 7.20 -3.44 -5.85
N ASN A 156 6.57 -3.52 -7.03
CA ASN A 156 5.27 -4.13 -7.21
C ASN A 156 5.48 -5.62 -7.55
N THR A 157 5.17 -6.49 -6.61
CA THR A 157 5.22 -7.94 -6.84
C THR A 157 3.80 -8.44 -7.06
N ASN A 158 3.49 -8.85 -8.30
CA ASN A 158 2.23 -9.53 -8.63
C ASN A 158 2.22 -10.95 -8.00
N SER A 159 2.07 -11.04 -6.70
CA SER A 159 1.80 -12.32 -6.05
C SER A 159 0.30 -12.40 -5.75
N ALA A 160 -0.39 -13.21 -6.52
CA ALA A 160 -1.74 -13.65 -6.16
C ALA A 160 -1.61 -14.73 -5.11
N THR A 161 -2.44 -14.64 -4.08
CA THR A 161 -2.91 -15.75 -3.26
C THR A 161 -2.34 -15.96 -1.88
N SER A 162 -3.15 -15.67 -0.89
CA SER A 162 -3.32 -16.57 0.25
C SER A 162 -4.73 -16.37 0.82
N ASN A 163 -5.34 -17.43 1.31
CA ASN A 163 -6.64 -17.37 2.01
C ASN A 163 -6.47 -16.94 3.49
N SER A 164 -5.32 -16.41 3.85
CA SER A 164 -5.04 -15.93 5.20
C SER A 164 -5.64 -14.55 5.44
N PRO A 165 -5.98 -14.18 6.69
CA PRO A 165 -6.35 -12.82 7.04
C PRO A 165 -5.26 -11.84 6.57
N GLY A 166 -5.65 -10.68 6.07
CA GLY A 166 -4.70 -9.68 5.61
C GLY A 166 -3.79 -9.18 6.72
N THR A 167 -2.58 -8.84 6.36
CA THR A 167 -1.56 -8.36 7.27
C THR A 167 -1.12 -6.96 6.93
N LEU A 168 -0.62 -6.25 7.94
CA LEU A 168 0.03 -4.97 7.77
C LEU A 168 1.32 -5.17 6.97
N GLY A 169 1.66 -4.17 6.15
CA GLY A 169 2.99 -4.13 5.55
C GLY A 169 4.06 -3.89 6.62
N GLU A 170 5.24 -4.44 6.42
CA GLU A 170 6.36 -4.21 7.32
C GLU A 170 6.82 -2.75 7.29
N ASN A 171 7.23 -2.23 8.44
CA ASN A 171 7.87 -0.92 8.50
C ASN A 171 9.25 -0.94 7.84
N GLY A 172 9.59 0.14 7.13
CA GLY A 172 10.94 0.31 6.59
C GLY A 172 11.98 0.33 7.71
N LYS A 173 13.16 -0.20 7.43
CA LYS A 173 14.25 -0.25 8.42
C LYS A 173 14.99 1.07 8.47
N ASP A 174 15.27 1.52 9.69
CA ASP A 174 16.08 2.71 9.96
C ASP A 174 17.55 2.44 9.63
N HIS A 175 18.29 3.53 9.47
CA HIS A 175 19.73 3.45 9.31
C HIS A 175 20.47 4.36 10.31
N SER A 176 21.65 3.94 10.71
CA SER A 176 22.61 4.73 11.50
C SER A 176 23.72 5.24 10.58
N GLY A 177 24.09 6.49 10.68
CA GLY A 177 25.11 7.15 9.83
C GLY A 177 24.47 8.04 8.77
N ASP A 178 25.08 8.17 7.60
CA ASP A 178 24.62 9.01 6.50
C ASP A 178 23.72 8.26 5.50
N GLY A 179 23.24 7.08 5.87
CA GLY A 179 22.42 6.22 5.00
C GLY A 179 20.97 6.64 4.94
N GLY A 180 20.30 6.35 3.84
CA GLY A 180 18.88 6.56 3.64
C GLY A 180 18.04 5.49 4.32
N GLY A 181 16.86 5.86 4.82
CA GLY A 181 15.88 4.93 5.39
C GLY A 181 15.28 4.00 4.32
N GLY A 182 14.96 2.77 4.70
CA GLY A 182 14.31 1.79 3.82
C GLY A 182 12.85 2.15 3.53
N GLY A 183 12.33 1.74 2.38
CA GLY A 183 10.91 1.86 2.03
C GLY A 183 10.07 0.83 2.78
N ALA A 184 8.82 1.17 3.05
CA ALA A 184 7.88 0.27 3.73
C ALA A 184 7.20 -0.71 2.80
N GLY A 185 6.75 -1.85 3.32
CA GLY A 185 5.87 -2.79 2.60
C GLY A 185 4.44 -2.26 2.45
N GLY A 186 3.76 -2.63 1.38
CA GLY A 186 2.32 -2.37 1.19
C GLY A 186 1.44 -3.33 2.00
N GLY A 187 0.24 -2.87 2.39
CA GLY A 187 -0.76 -3.75 3.01
C GLY A 187 -1.40 -4.69 1.99
N GLY A 188 -1.88 -5.82 2.43
CA GLY A 188 -2.55 -6.80 1.56
C GLY A 188 -2.92 -8.05 2.32
N LYS A 189 -3.36 -9.09 1.60
CA LYS A 189 -3.66 -10.41 2.15
C LYS A 189 -2.45 -10.95 2.92
N ASP A 190 -1.28 -10.96 2.26
CA ASP A 190 0.01 -11.01 2.94
C ASP A 190 0.64 -9.62 2.80
N GLY A 191 1.00 -9.00 3.91
CA GLY A 191 1.67 -7.70 3.88
C GLY A 191 2.99 -7.79 3.10
N GLY A 192 3.29 -6.73 2.36
CA GLY A 192 4.57 -6.61 1.67
C GLY A 192 5.73 -6.49 2.64
N THR A 193 6.89 -6.98 2.24
CA THR A 193 8.11 -6.86 3.04
C THR A 193 8.75 -5.49 2.93
N SER A 194 9.42 -5.06 4.00
CA SER A 194 10.17 -3.80 3.98
C SER A 194 11.47 -3.91 3.17
N GLY A 195 11.92 -2.76 2.69
CA GLY A 195 13.31 -2.57 2.26
C GLY A 195 14.24 -2.31 3.44
N ASN A 196 15.53 -2.47 3.21
CA ASN A 196 16.57 -2.19 4.21
C ASN A 196 17.00 -0.72 4.15
N GLY A 197 17.38 -0.16 5.31
CA GLY A 197 18.15 1.08 5.35
C GLY A 197 19.52 0.90 4.66
N GLY A 198 20.02 1.97 4.05
CA GLY A 198 21.37 1.97 3.46
C GLY A 198 22.47 1.96 4.53
N SER A 199 23.71 1.63 4.20
CA SER A 199 24.87 1.66 5.09
C SER A 199 25.89 2.69 4.66
N GLY A 200 26.49 3.42 5.62
CA GLY A 200 27.38 4.53 5.31
C GLY A 200 26.64 5.58 4.47
N ASP A 201 27.20 5.96 3.33
CA ASP A 201 26.63 6.96 2.43
C ASP A 201 25.61 6.39 1.41
N GLN A 202 25.19 5.14 1.58
CA GLN A 202 24.30 4.46 0.63
C GLN A 202 22.81 4.79 0.89
N GLY A 203 22.03 4.89 -0.18
CA GLY A 203 20.57 4.94 -0.11
C GLY A 203 19.98 3.60 0.36
N GLY A 204 18.80 3.65 0.91
CA GLY A 204 18.07 2.46 1.32
C GLY A 204 17.47 1.69 0.12
N THR A 205 16.86 0.54 0.39
CA THR A 205 16.10 -0.26 -0.60
C THR A 205 14.60 -0.07 -0.42
N GLY A 206 13.85 -0.09 -1.53
CA GLY A 206 12.40 0.03 -1.52
C GLY A 206 11.70 -1.20 -0.95
N GLY A 207 10.53 -1.00 -0.39
CA GLY A 207 9.66 -2.08 0.10
C GLY A 207 8.87 -2.74 -1.03
N ARG A 208 8.27 -3.89 -0.75
CA ARG A 208 7.42 -4.65 -1.68
C ARG A 208 5.94 -4.38 -1.43
N SER A 209 5.13 -4.50 -2.47
CA SER A 209 3.67 -4.43 -2.35
C SER A 209 3.11 -5.61 -1.55
N GLY A 210 1.92 -5.42 -0.98
CA GLY A 210 1.15 -6.52 -0.40
C GLY A 210 0.49 -7.38 -1.48
N SER A 211 0.04 -8.58 -1.10
CA SER A 211 -0.59 -9.52 -2.02
C SER A 211 -2.09 -9.22 -2.26
N ASN A 212 -2.62 -9.82 -3.30
CA ASN A 212 -4.03 -9.78 -3.70
C ASN A 212 -4.81 -11.03 -3.24
N LEU A 213 -6.14 -10.96 -3.32
CA LEU A 213 -7.08 -12.08 -3.28
C LEU A 213 -7.91 -12.11 -4.56
#